data_d374e8d5a7133a68b94ded247e468fc3
#
_entry.id   d374e8d5a7133a68b94ded247e468fc3
#
_cell.length_a   1.000
_cell.length_b   1.000
_cell.length_c   1.000
_cell.angle_alpha   90.00
_cell.angle_beta   90.00
_cell.angle_gamma   90.00
#
_symmetry.space_group_name_H-M   'P 1'
#
loop_
_entity.id
_entity.type
_entity.pdbx_description
1 polymer ?
#
loop_
_entity_poly.entity_id
_entity_poly.type
_entity_poly.pdbx_seq_one_letter_code
_entity_poly.pdbx_strand_id
1 'polypeptide(L)'
;MQPTPINLPVGEFDDIAGLASRITPISPVDDFYLIDTALTKPQVDPSTWSLSIDGEYVDNPISYTYEELLNRDLVEREVTLSCVSNPVGGDLVDNAIWTGIPVTELLDEAGVQDPTNDQHQFFSRSVDGFTCGFPLPLAYDGRTAMLALMMNGEPLPIDHGFPARLVIAGLYGYVSATKWIERISVTDWIGVDGFWQPRGWSKEGPVKTQSRIDVPVSGSTVNSGSVAIGGVAWSPTIGIEQVEISIEDANVVRANEAFSEDFWEPVQLANTESDETWVQWRHDWDATPGEWVMRVRATDKTGFTQSPFPVAPAPDGAEGYHTTVVRVV
;
A
#
# COMPACT_ATOMS: atom_id res chain seq x y z
N MET A 1 25.00 14.11 -4.51
CA MET A 1 24.11 15.18 -5.00
C MET A 1 23.08 15.39 -3.88
N GLN A 2 22.79 16.61 -3.42
CA GLN A 2 21.66 16.79 -2.51
C GLN A 2 20.38 16.58 -3.33
N PRO A 3 19.42 15.77 -2.85
CA PRO A 3 18.17 15.60 -3.55
C PRO A 3 17.46 16.96 -3.67
N THR A 4 16.84 17.19 -4.80
CA THR A 4 15.99 18.38 -4.98
C THR A 4 14.60 17.99 -4.48
N PRO A 5 14.04 18.71 -3.50
CA PRO A 5 12.66 18.46 -3.07
C PRO A 5 11.73 18.49 -4.29
N ILE A 6 10.91 17.46 -4.44
CA ILE A 6 9.88 17.42 -5.48
C ILE A 6 8.62 18.11 -4.96
N ASN A 7 7.96 18.87 -5.84
CA ASN A 7 6.60 19.32 -5.55
C ASN A 7 5.68 18.12 -5.72
N LEU A 8 5.03 17.71 -4.64
CA LEU A 8 4.05 16.64 -4.69
C LEU A 8 2.92 17.03 -5.65
N PRO A 9 2.42 16.10 -6.47
CA PRO A 9 1.34 16.38 -7.41
C PRO A 9 0.07 16.77 -6.65
N VAL A 10 -0.67 17.71 -7.24
CA VAL A 10 -2.02 18.08 -6.80
C VAL A 10 -3.00 17.07 -7.39
N GLY A 11 -3.86 16.50 -6.58
CA GLY A 11 -4.87 15.55 -7.01
C GLY A 11 -5.95 16.20 -7.89
N GLU A 12 -6.46 15.43 -8.83
CA GLU A 12 -7.54 15.87 -9.73
C GLU A 12 -8.79 16.29 -8.94
N PHE A 13 -9.01 15.70 -7.75
CA PHE A 13 -10.19 15.96 -6.90
C PHE A 13 -9.84 16.65 -5.57
N ASP A 14 -8.68 17.27 -5.46
CA ASP A 14 -8.27 18.00 -4.24
C ASP A 14 -9.13 19.27 -3.98
N ASP A 15 -9.95 19.67 -4.95
CA ASP A 15 -10.97 20.71 -4.81
C ASP A 15 -12.17 20.27 -3.94
N ILE A 16 -12.36 18.97 -3.69
CA ILE A 16 -13.40 18.48 -2.78
C ILE A 16 -13.06 18.92 -1.36
N ALA A 17 -14.00 19.66 -0.74
CA ALA A 17 -13.82 20.18 0.61
C ALA A 17 -13.46 19.07 1.62
N GLY A 18 -12.26 19.16 2.18
CA GLY A 18 -11.74 18.22 3.18
C GLY A 18 -11.05 16.98 2.61
N LEU A 19 -11.04 16.74 1.29
CA LEU A 19 -10.34 15.59 0.71
C LEU A 19 -8.82 15.77 0.81
N ALA A 20 -8.30 16.90 0.38
CA ALA A 20 -6.86 17.20 0.43
C ALA A 20 -6.25 17.19 1.84
N SER A 21 -7.07 17.34 2.88
CA SER A 21 -6.62 17.22 4.28
C SER A 21 -6.65 15.78 4.80
N ARG A 22 -7.20 14.84 4.03
CA ARG A 22 -7.34 13.45 4.42
C ARG A 22 -6.57 12.52 3.52
N ILE A 23 -6.56 12.83 2.22
CA ILE A 23 -5.86 12.03 1.24
C ILE A 23 -5.49 12.90 0.02
N THR A 24 -4.23 12.77 -0.37
CA THR A 24 -3.67 13.37 -1.58
C THR A 24 -3.24 12.23 -2.51
N PRO A 25 -2.97 12.47 -3.81
CA PRO A 25 -2.39 11.44 -4.68
C PRO A 25 -1.13 10.84 -4.07
N ILE A 26 -0.29 11.70 -3.47
CA ILE A 26 0.93 11.31 -2.75
C ILE A 26 0.81 11.76 -1.30
N SER A 27 0.89 10.81 -0.37
CA SER A 27 0.84 11.11 1.06
C SER A 27 2.07 11.90 1.51
N PRO A 28 1.90 13.02 2.24
CA PRO A 28 3.03 13.66 2.90
C PRO A 28 3.78 12.67 3.80
N VAL A 29 5.10 12.82 3.90
CA VAL A 29 5.95 11.90 4.66
C VAL A 29 5.51 11.79 6.12
N ASP A 30 5.12 12.91 6.74
CA ASP A 30 4.70 12.97 8.15
C ASP A 30 3.33 12.32 8.39
N ASP A 31 2.51 12.19 7.36
CA ASP A 31 1.16 11.60 7.41
C ASP A 31 1.16 10.11 7.00
N PHE A 32 2.23 9.63 6.35
CA PHE A 32 2.35 8.24 5.90
C PHE A 32 2.34 7.28 7.10
N TYR A 33 1.51 6.25 7.05
CA TYR A 33 1.30 5.33 8.18
C TYR A 33 2.60 4.68 8.69
N LEU A 34 2.68 4.49 9.99
CA LEU A 34 3.83 3.91 10.69
C LEU A 34 3.46 2.58 11.34
N ILE A 35 3.95 1.49 10.78
CA ILE A 35 3.85 0.14 11.35
C ILE A 35 5.21 -0.52 11.29
N ASP A 36 5.65 -1.05 12.42
CA ASP A 36 6.86 -1.89 12.55
C ASP A 36 6.84 -2.67 13.87
N THR A 37 7.85 -3.50 14.09
CA THR A 37 8.02 -4.30 15.31
C THR A 37 9.02 -3.69 16.29
N ALA A 38 9.67 -2.58 15.93
CA ALA A 38 10.72 -1.97 16.72
C ALA A 38 10.15 -1.20 17.91
N LEU A 39 10.46 -1.60 19.14
CA LEU A 39 10.12 -0.84 20.35
C LEU A 39 10.90 0.49 20.43
N THR A 40 12.09 0.51 19.86
CA THR A 40 12.92 1.72 19.71
C THR A 40 13.44 1.73 18.29
N LYS A 41 13.24 2.83 17.57
CA LYS A 41 13.66 2.97 16.17
C LYS A 41 15.18 2.81 16.06
N PRO A 42 15.67 1.92 15.18
CA PRO A 42 17.09 1.77 14.92
C PRO A 42 17.73 3.11 14.48
N GLN A 43 18.84 3.47 15.11
CA GLN A 43 19.68 4.61 14.72
C GLN A 43 20.87 4.07 13.94
N VAL A 44 20.72 3.91 12.65
CA VAL A 44 21.72 3.29 11.78
C VAL A 44 22.70 4.34 11.29
N ASP A 45 24.00 4.10 11.52
CA ASP A 45 25.07 4.93 10.95
C ASP A 45 25.36 4.47 9.52
N PRO A 46 25.03 5.27 8.48
CA PRO A 46 25.21 4.89 7.09
C PRO A 46 26.67 4.69 6.70
N SER A 47 27.62 5.25 7.47
CA SER A 47 29.07 5.09 7.19
C SER A 47 29.60 3.70 7.53
N THR A 48 28.88 2.93 8.36
CA THR A 48 29.24 1.57 8.79
C THR A 48 28.22 0.53 8.35
N TRP A 49 27.06 0.97 7.85
CA TRP A 49 26.01 0.09 7.38
C TRP A 49 26.36 -0.52 6.03
N SER A 50 25.93 -1.75 5.82
CA SER A 50 25.96 -2.41 4.51
C SER A 50 24.75 -3.31 4.32
N LEU A 51 24.35 -3.48 3.07
CA LEU A 51 23.38 -4.48 2.64
C LEU A 51 24.13 -5.71 2.14
N SER A 52 23.90 -6.88 2.69
CA SER A 52 24.41 -8.14 2.18
C SER A 52 23.36 -8.90 1.36
N ILE A 53 23.78 -9.53 0.28
CA ILE A 53 22.96 -10.44 -0.53
C ILE A 53 23.67 -11.79 -0.57
N ASP A 54 22.97 -12.84 -0.13
CA ASP A 54 23.50 -14.20 -0.03
C ASP A 54 22.37 -15.24 -0.05
N GLY A 55 22.66 -16.48 0.29
CA GLY A 55 21.70 -17.56 0.39
C GLY A 55 22.11 -18.80 -0.36
N GLU A 56 21.32 -19.83 -0.25
CA GLU A 56 21.61 -21.14 -0.84
C GLU A 56 21.63 -21.08 -2.38
N TYR A 57 20.84 -20.18 -2.96
CA TYR A 57 20.66 -20.02 -4.41
C TYR A 57 21.33 -18.75 -4.94
N VAL A 58 22.46 -18.35 -4.34
CA VAL A 58 23.26 -17.18 -4.74
C VAL A 58 24.68 -17.61 -5.03
N ASP A 59 25.14 -17.45 -6.30
CA ASP A 59 26.47 -17.88 -6.73
C ASP A 59 27.59 -16.99 -6.18
N ASN A 60 27.35 -15.68 -6.10
CA ASN A 60 28.36 -14.68 -5.77
C ASN A 60 27.83 -13.77 -4.63
N PRO A 61 27.87 -14.23 -3.37
CA PRO A 61 27.48 -13.38 -2.25
C PRO A 61 28.20 -12.04 -2.29
N ILE A 62 27.44 -10.93 -2.15
CA ILE A 62 27.95 -9.58 -2.31
C ILE A 62 27.43 -8.68 -1.17
N SER A 63 28.16 -7.61 -0.89
CA SER A 63 27.72 -6.57 0.05
C SER A 63 27.94 -5.21 -0.57
N TYR A 64 27.00 -4.29 -0.29
CA TYR A 64 27.03 -2.92 -0.76
C TYR A 64 27.01 -1.96 0.43
N THR A 65 27.89 -0.98 0.40
CA THR A 65 27.83 0.19 1.30
C THR A 65 26.73 1.14 0.87
N TYR A 66 26.29 2.02 1.77
CA TYR A 66 25.30 3.05 1.45
C TYR A 66 25.76 3.99 0.33
N GLU A 67 27.07 4.36 0.34
CA GLU A 67 27.65 5.21 -0.69
C GLU A 67 27.67 4.55 -2.08
N GLU A 68 27.98 3.25 -2.16
CA GLU A 68 27.93 2.50 -3.42
C GLU A 68 26.51 2.45 -3.99
N LEU A 69 25.50 2.27 -3.13
CA LEU A 69 24.09 2.27 -3.57
C LEU A 69 23.64 3.66 -4.03
N LEU A 70 24.02 4.73 -3.32
CA LEU A 70 23.66 6.11 -3.72
C LEU A 70 24.30 6.56 -5.04
N ASN A 71 25.43 5.95 -5.43
CA ASN A 71 26.14 6.29 -6.67
C ASN A 71 25.64 5.48 -7.89
N ARG A 72 24.59 4.68 -7.75
CA ARG A 72 23.95 3.95 -8.86
C ARG A 72 22.95 4.83 -9.61
N ASP A 73 22.52 4.36 -10.76
CA ASP A 73 21.39 4.92 -11.48
C ASP A 73 20.10 4.61 -10.72
N LEU A 74 19.58 5.61 -10.01
CA LEU A 74 18.36 5.47 -9.22
C LEU A 74 17.12 5.68 -10.10
N VAL A 75 16.07 4.91 -9.85
CA VAL A 75 14.77 5.06 -10.51
C VAL A 75 13.72 5.56 -9.53
N GLU A 76 12.74 6.30 -10.03
CA GLU A 76 11.56 6.73 -9.25
C GLU A 76 10.35 5.87 -9.62
N ARG A 77 9.57 5.48 -8.61
CA ARG A 77 8.31 4.75 -8.76
C ARG A 77 7.31 5.25 -7.74
N GLU A 78 6.08 5.40 -8.20
CA GLU A 78 4.94 5.68 -7.34
C GLU A 78 4.28 4.37 -6.95
N VAL A 79 4.22 4.07 -5.65
CA VAL A 79 3.69 2.79 -5.14
C VAL A 79 2.87 3.01 -3.88
N THR A 80 1.66 2.48 -3.87
CA THR A 80 0.82 2.37 -2.69
C THR A 80 1.24 1.16 -1.84
N LEU A 81 1.55 1.42 -0.58
CA LEU A 81 1.80 0.39 0.42
C LEU A 81 0.59 0.26 1.36
N SER A 82 0.27 -0.96 1.74
CA SER A 82 -0.80 -1.26 2.68
C SER A 82 -0.33 -2.23 3.76
N CYS A 83 -0.81 -2.02 4.99
CA CYS A 83 -0.64 -2.97 6.08
C CYS A 83 -1.73 -4.03 6.02
N VAL A 84 -1.40 -5.30 6.24
CA VAL A 84 -2.37 -6.40 6.31
C VAL A 84 -3.39 -6.21 7.44
N SER A 85 -3.00 -5.51 8.51
CA SER A 85 -3.88 -5.21 9.65
C SER A 85 -4.84 -4.04 9.39
N ASN A 86 -4.79 -3.42 8.20
CA ASN A 86 -5.72 -2.36 7.84
C ASN A 86 -7.16 -2.90 7.83
N PRO A 87 -8.07 -2.41 8.70
CA PRO A 87 -9.48 -2.77 8.61
C PRO A 87 -10.12 -2.11 7.38
N VAL A 88 -11.30 -2.57 7.00
CA VAL A 88 -12.10 -1.88 5.99
C VAL A 88 -12.33 -0.42 6.39
N GLY A 89 -12.02 0.52 5.50
CA GLY A 89 -12.11 1.97 5.79
C GLY A 89 -11.00 2.50 6.70
N GLY A 90 -9.98 1.70 7.02
CA GLY A 90 -8.85 2.12 7.86
C GLY A 90 -7.83 3.00 7.13
N ASP A 91 -6.88 3.50 7.89
CA ASP A 91 -5.87 4.49 7.48
C ASP A 91 -4.44 3.91 7.34
N LEU A 92 -4.31 2.56 7.38
CA LEU A 92 -3.00 1.90 7.22
C LEU A 92 -2.71 1.58 5.75
N VAL A 93 -2.91 2.54 4.88
CA VAL A 93 -2.62 2.51 3.45
C VAL A 93 -2.26 3.90 2.99
N ASP A 94 -1.14 4.04 2.29
CA ASP A 94 -0.65 5.32 1.77
C ASP A 94 0.13 5.13 0.47
N ASN A 95 0.26 6.22 -0.29
CA ASN A 95 0.95 6.27 -1.56
C ASN A 95 2.13 7.25 -1.51
N ALA A 96 3.28 6.86 -2.04
CA ALA A 96 4.45 7.71 -2.07
C ALA A 96 5.27 7.51 -3.35
N ILE A 97 6.11 8.50 -3.66
CA ILE A 97 7.16 8.38 -4.68
C ILE A 97 8.41 7.83 -4.00
N TRP A 98 8.84 6.67 -4.44
CA TRP A 98 10.02 5.98 -3.93
C TRP A 98 11.15 6.09 -4.93
N THR A 99 12.35 6.43 -4.46
CA THR A 99 13.56 6.49 -5.29
C THR A 99 14.56 5.48 -4.79
N GLY A 100 15.07 4.64 -5.68
CA GLY A 100 16.00 3.58 -5.30
C GLY A 100 16.44 2.72 -6.47
N ILE A 101 16.81 1.49 -6.18
CA ILE A 101 17.41 0.54 -7.12
C ILE A 101 16.43 -0.63 -7.29
N PRO A 102 16.10 -1.08 -8.51
CA PRO A 102 15.39 -2.33 -8.72
C PRO A 102 16.15 -3.49 -8.05
N VAL A 103 15.45 -4.25 -7.20
CA VAL A 103 16.13 -5.36 -6.49
C VAL A 103 16.68 -6.41 -7.44
N THR A 104 16.09 -6.56 -8.64
CA THR A 104 16.55 -7.47 -9.67
C THR A 104 17.98 -7.18 -10.12
N GLU A 105 18.38 -5.92 -10.24
CA GLU A 105 19.75 -5.54 -10.58
C GLU A 105 20.75 -6.07 -9.54
N LEU A 106 20.43 -5.93 -8.26
CA LEU A 106 21.27 -6.39 -7.16
C LEU A 106 21.32 -7.92 -7.07
N LEU A 107 20.18 -8.58 -7.32
CA LEU A 107 20.07 -10.04 -7.32
C LEU A 107 20.81 -10.65 -8.53
N ASP A 108 20.74 -10.03 -9.69
CA ASP A 108 21.45 -10.47 -10.90
C ASP A 108 22.96 -10.35 -10.74
N GLU A 109 23.45 -9.26 -10.14
CA GLU A 109 24.89 -9.10 -9.79
C GLU A 109 25.37 -10.17 -8.79
N ALA A 110 24.49 -10.53 -7.83
CA ALA A 110 24.78 -11.59 -6.88
C ALA A 110 24.70 -12.99 -7.51
N GLY A 111 24.23 -13.11 -8.74
CA GLY A 111 24.09 -14.39 -9.45
C GLY A 111 23.03 -15.29 -8.85
N VAL A 112 21.82 -14.75 -8.66
CA VAL A 112 20.67 -15.53 -8.17
C VAL A 112 20.30 -16.60 -9.18
N GLN A 113 20.25 -17.85 -8.70
CA GLN A 113 19.90 -19.01 -9.50
C GLN A 113 18.39 -19.13 -9.64
N ASP A 114 17.95 -19.48 -10.85
CA ASP A 114 16.57 -19.90 -11.15
C ASP A 114 15.49 -18.93 -10.60
N PRO A 115 15.52 -17.64 -11.00
CA PRO A 115 14.67 -16.59 -10.40
C PRO A 115 13.18 -16.79 -10.65
N THR A 116 12.80 -17.71 -11.55
CA THR A 116 11.40 -18.05 -11.85
C THR A 116 10.90 -19.28 -11.07
N ASN A 117 11.73 -19.86 -10.21
CA ASN A 117 11.38 -21.02 -9.42
C ASN A 117 10.49 -20.61 -8.22
N ASP A 118 9.25 -21.09 -8.19
CA ASP A 118 8.27 -20.83 -7.13
C ASP A 118 8.60 -21.49 -5.78
N GLN A 119 9.59 -22.37 -5.75
CA GLN A 119 10.11 -22.96 -4.52
C GLN A 119 11.20 -22.10 -3.88
N HIS A 120 11.65 -21.05 -4.56
CA HIS A 120 12.62 -20.09 -4.03
C HIS A 120 11.89 -18.88 -3.39
N GLN A 121 12.49 -18.35 -2.34
CA GLN A 121 12.01 -17.21 -1.58
C GLN A 121 13.02 -16.07 -1.60
N PHE A 122 12.54 -14.86 -1.91
CA PHE A 122 13.20 -13.63 -1.50
C PHE A 122 12.97 -13.45 0.00
N PHE A 123 14.01 -13.53 0.81
CA PHE A 123 13.92 -13.39 2.26
C PHE A 123 14.77 -12.23 2.73
N SER A 124 14.22 -11.36 3.56
CA SER A 124 14.90 -10.16 4.02
C SER A 124 14.95 -10.08 5.54
N ARG A 125 15.97 -9.37 6.03
CA ARG A 125 16.19 -9.12 7.46
C ARG A 125 16.52 -7.66 7.70
N SER A 126 15.93 -7.13 8.76
CA SER A 126 16.16 -5.80 9.30
C SER A 126 17.22 -5.80 10.40
N VAL A 127 17.85 -4.65 10.62
CA VAL A 127 18.79 -4.39 11.73
C VAL A 127 18.18 -4.69 13.11
N ASP A 128 16.88 -4.49 13.30
CA ASP A 128 16.15 -4.81 14.54
C ASP A 128 15.79 -6.29 14.69
N GLY A 129 16.14 -7.11 13.69
CA GLY A 129 15.88 -8.55 13.66
C GLY A 129 14.53 -8.94 13.08
N PHE A 130 13.70 -8.01 12.60
CA PHE A 130 12.50 -8.34 11.83
C PHE A 130 12.89 -9.09 10.56
N THR A 131 12.07 -10.08 10.19
CA THR A 131 12.26 -10.87 8.96
C THR A 131 10.95 -11.03 8.22
N CYS A 132 11.02 -11.00 6.90
CA CYS A 132 9.89 -11.34 6.04
C CYS A 132 10.37 -11.84 4.68
N GLY A 133 9.48 -12.44 3.91
CA GLY A 133 9.81 -12.93 2.58
C GLY A 133 8.57 -13.26 1.77
N PHE A 134 8.78 -13.40 0.47
CA PHE A 134 7.77 -13.70 -0.54
C PHE A 134 8.37 -14.58 -1.64
N PRO A 135 7.56 -15.26 -2.47
CA PRO A 135 8.06 -16.06 -3.58
C PRO A 135 8.98 -15.25 -4.50
N LEU A 136 10.18 -15.74 -4.75
CA LEU A 136 11.21 -15.05 -5.55
C LEU A 136 10.71 -14.58 -6.93
N PRO A 137 9.88 -15.35 -7.68
CA PRO A 137 9.37 -14.90 -8.98
C PRO A 137 8.64 -13.56 -8.94
N LEU A 138 8.05 -13.17 -7.80
CA LEU A 138 7.35 -11.88 -7.66
C LEU A 138 8.32 -10.67 -7.67
N ALA A 139 9.62 -10.88 -7.47
CA ALA A 139 10.61 -9.83 -7.68
C ALA A 139 10.94 -9.62 -9.17
N TYR A 140 10.59 -10.57 -10.04
CA TYR A 140 10.93 -10.61 -11.47
C TYR A 140 9.71 -10.57 -12.40
N ASP A 141 8.48 -10.44 -11.89
CA ASP A 141 7.25 -10.49 -12.69
C ASP A 141 6.86 -9.14 -13.33
N GLY A 142 7.74 -8.13 -13.19
CA GLY A 142 7.54 -6.80 -13.79
C GLY A 142 6.92 -5.76 -12.85
N ARG A 143 6.51 -6.15 -11.64
CA ARG A 143 6.10 -5.19 -10.60
C ARG A 143 7.28 -4.36 -10.10
N THR A 144 6.99 -3.22 -9.51
CA THR A 144 8.01 -2.51 -8.74
C THR A 144 8.43 -3.35 -7.55
N ALA A 145 9.66 -3.84 -7.60
CA ALA A 145 10.40 -4.46 -6.51
C ALA A 145 11.70 -3.66 -6.33
N MET A 146 11.78 -2.84 -5.29
CA MET A 146 12.80 -1.80 -5.13
C MET A 146 13.46 -1.83 -3.76
N LEU A 147 14.78 -1.59 -3.74
CA LEU A 147 15.51 -1.14 -2.57
C LEU A 147 15.43 0.40 -2.57
N ALA A 148 14.51 0.97 -1.80
CA ALA A 148 14.31 2.40 -1.72
C ALA A 148 15.32 3.05 -0.77
N LEU A 149 15.90 4.18 -1.21
CA LEU A 149 16.83 5.03 -0.47
C LEU A 149 16.22 6.38 -0.13
N MET A 150 15.17 6.80 -0.88
CA MET A 150 14.49 8.08 -0.72
C MET A 150 12.97 7.89 -0.80
N MET A 151 12.25 8.83 -0.22
CA MET A 151 10.79 8.92 -0.20
C MET A 151 10.38 10.35 -0.50
N ASN A 152 9.52 10.56 -1.50
CA ASN A 152 9.04 11.88 -1.93
C ASN A 152 10.18 12.87 -2.24
N GLY A 153 11.28 12.40 -2.87
CA GLY A 153 12.44 13.21 -3.26
C GLY A 153 13.44 13.54 -2.15
N GLU A 154 13.20 13.08 -0.92
CA GLU A 154 14.08 13.27 0.22
C GLU A 154 14.67 11.95 0.71
N PRO A 155 15.84 11.92 1.37
CA PRO A 155 16.34 10.72 2.02
C PRO A 155 15.30 10.13 2.95
N LEU A 156 15.22 8.80 3.03
CA LEU A 156 14.30 8.13 3.93
C LEU A 156 14.41 8.68 5.36
N PRO A 157 13.29 9.06 6.01
CA PRO A 157 13.30 9.28 7.45
C PRO A 157 13.62 7.99 8.20
N ILE A 158 14.13 8.13 9.43
CA ILE A 158 14.40 6.98 10.29
C ILE A 158 13.15 6.13 10.48
N ASP A 159 12.00 6.75 10.73
CA ASP A 159 10.73 6.06 10.94
C ASP A 159 10.23 5.29 9.70
N HIS A 160 10.67 5.69 8.53
CA HIS A 160 10.35 5.01 7.27
C HIS A 160 11.44 4.07 6.77
N GLY A 161 12.54 3.87 7.54
CA GLY A 161 13.48 2.78 7.30
C GLY A 161 14.87 3.20 6.83
N PHE A 162 15.32 4.46 7.08
CA PHE A 162 16.71 4.87 6.76
C PHE A 162 17.73 3.87 7.33
N PRO A 163 18.81 3.49 6.59
CA PRO A 163 19.24 4.06 5.31
C PRO A 163 18.56 3.46 4.07
N ALA A 164 17.93 2.30 4.18
CA ALA A 164 17.27 1.62 3.06
C ALA A 164 16.09 0.78 3.54
N ARG A 165 15.08 0.66 2.68
CA ARG A 165 13.92 -0.21 2.88
C ARG A 165 13.52 -0.93 1.60
N LEU A 166 12.75 -2.01 1.74
CA LEU A 166 12.07 -2.62 0.60
C LEU A 166 10.73 -1.95 0.31
N VAL A 167 10.44 -1.82 -0.98
CA VAL A 167 9.14 -1.44 -1.54
C VAL A 167 8.80 -2.43 -2.64
N ILE A 168 7.78 -3.25 -2.40
CA ILE A 168 7.32 -4.27 -3.35
C ILE A 168 5.84 -4.04 -3.60
N ALA A 169 5.50 -3.65 -4.82
CA ALA A 169 4.11 -3.37 -5.20
C ALA A 169 3.23 -4.62 -5.10
N GLY A 170 1.98 -4.44 -4.66
CA GLY A 170 0.99 -5.50 -4.62
C GLY A 170 1.13 -6.52 -3.50
N LEU A 171 2.09 -6.35 -2.59
CA LEU A 171 2.26 -7.19 -1.41
C LEU A 171 2.08 -6.39 -0.12
N TYR A 172 1.32 -6.94 0.83
CA TYR A 172 1.24 -6.36 2.18
C TYR A 172 2.62 -6.25 2.84
N GLY A 173 2.83 -5.16 3.58
CA GLY A 173 4.13 -4.83 4.15
C GLY A 173 4.76 -5.89 5.07
N TYR A 174 3.94 -6.74 5.72
CA TYR A 174 4.44 -7.78 6.64
C TYR A 174 5.23 -8.90 5.95
N VAL A 175 5.08 -9.05 4.63
CA VAL A 175 5.84 -10.02 3.82
C VAL A 175 6.88 -9.36 2.92
N SER A 176 6.87 -8.01 2.77
CA SER A 176 7.59 -7.36 1.67
C SER A 176 8.34 -6.07 2.03
N ALA A 177 7.91 -5.32 3.06
CA ALA A 177 8.33 -3.94 3.26
C ALA A 177 9.31 -3.76 4.43
N THR A 178 10.39 -4.55 4.45
CA THR A 178 11.43 -4.48 5.49
C THR A 178 12.07 -3.09 5.55
N LYS A 179 11.91 -2.41 6.68
CA LYS A 179 12.59 -1.16 7.04
C LYS A 179 13.97 -1.45 7.65
N TRP A 180 14.92 -0.52 7.55
CA TRP A 180 16.28 -0.69 8.09
C TRP A 180 16.91 -2.01 7.65
N ILE A 181 16.75 -2.34 6.38
CA ILE A 181 17.21 -3.64 5.85
C ILE A 181 18.73 -3.76 5.94
N GLU A 182 19.22 -4.95 6.32
CA GLU A 182 20.65 -5.25 6.37
C GLU A 182 21.02 -6.47 5.50
N ARG A 183 20.04 -7.32 5.14
CA ARG A 183 20.30 -8.57 4.41
C ARG A 183 19.13 -8.98 3.54
N ILE A 184 19.47 -9.47 2.35
CA ILE A 184 18.60 -10.21 1.46
C ILE A 184 19.21 -11.60 1.29
N SER A 185 18.40 -12.65 1.42
CA SER A 185 18.82 -14.03 1.19
C SER A 185 17.86 -14.74 0.25
N VAL A 186 18.38 -15.53 -0.70
CA VAL A 186 17.53 -16.42 -1.49
C VAL A 186 17.55 -17.80 -0.84
N THR A 187 16.39 -18.25 -0.40
CA THR A 187 16.21 -19.47 0.40
C THR A 187 15.05 -20.30 -0.13
N ASP A 188 14.82 -21.48 0.46
CA ASP A 188 13.60 -22.25 0.19
C ASP A 188 12.34 -21.52 0.67
N TRP A 189 11.28 -21.58 -0.14
CA TRP A 189 9.96 -21.13 0.26
C TRP A 189 9.36 -21.97 1.40
N ILE A 190 9.60 -23.28 1.36
CA ILE A 190 9.11 -24.20 2.38
C ILE A 190 10.11 -24.29 3.53
N GLY A 191 9.63 -24.16 4.76
CA GLY A 191 10.44 -24.36 5.97
C GLY A 191 11.16 -23.11 6.48
N VAL A 192 11.13 -21.99 5.73
CA VAL A 192 11.66 -20.70 6.19
C VAL A 192 10.52 -19.72 6.33
N ASP A 193 10.22 -19.30 7.56
CA ASP A 193 9.15 -18.38 7.89
C ASP A 193 9.70 -17.04 8.39
N GLY A 194 9.04 -15.95 8.01
CA GLY A 194 9.31 -14.63 8.54
C GLY A 194 8.68 -14.44 9.93
N PHE A 195 8.79 -13.23 10.45
CA PHE A 195 8.39 -12.88 11.82
C PHE A 195 6.89 -13.16 12.11
N TRP A 196 5.99 -12.93 11.15
CA TRP A 196 4.54 -12.96 11.38
C TRP A 196 3.88 -14.31 11.13
N GLN A 197 4.45 -15.20 10.29
CA GLN A 197 3.86 -16.51 9.98
C GLN A 197 3.69 -17.40 11.23
N PRO A 198 4.70 -17.56 12.11
CA PRO A 198 4.54 -18.33 13.35
C PRO A 198 3.53 -17.70 14.33
N ARG A 199 3.09 -16.46 14.06
CA ARG A 199 2.10 -15.71 14.86
C ARG A 199 0.70 -15.77 14.28
N GLY A 200 0.48 -16.60 13.24
CA GLY A 200 -0.84 -16.89 12.68
C GLY A 200 -1.23 -16.07 11.45
N TRP A 201 -0.32 -15.29 10.88
CA TRP A 201 -0.55 -14.60 9.60
C TRP A 201 -0.20 -15.51 8.42
N SER A 202 -0.88 -15.32 7.31
CA SER A 202 -0.65 -16.08 6.07
C SER A 202 0.77 -15.87 5.56
N LYS A 203 1.30 -16.86 4.85
CA LYS A 203 2.64 -16.79 4.25
C LYS A 203 2.65 -15.94 2.99
N GLU A 204 1.60 -16.01 2.20
CA GLU A 204 1.37 -15.13 1.07
C GLU A 204 0.59 -13.90 1.52
N GLY A 205 0.91 -12.75 0.97
CA GLY A 205 0.31 -11.49 1.38
C GLY A 205 -0.02 -10.56 0.20
N PRO A 206 -0.77 -11.02 -0.83
CA PRO A 206 -1.23 -10.12 -1.88
C PRO A 206 -2.21 -9.09 -1.31
N VAL A 207 -2.04 -7.83 -1.73
CA VAL A 207 -2.95 -6.75 -1.33
C VAL A 207 -4.31 -6.99 -1.99
N LYS A 208 -5.36 -7.01 -1.18
CA LYS A 208 -6.74 -7.17 -1.65
C LYS A 208 -7.28 -5.87 -2.23
N THR A 209 -8.13 -5.98 -3.25
CA THR A 209 -8.88 -4.86 -3.84
C THR A 209 -9.79 -4.24 -2.80
N GLN A 210 -9.62 -2.93 -2.55
CA GLN A 210 -10.39 -2.18 -1.57
C GLN A 210 -10.72 -0.77 -2.03
N SER A 211 -11.70 -0.15 -1.35
CA SER A 211 -12.09 1.23 -1.51
C SER A 211 -12.50 1.86 -0.19
N ARG A 212 -12.39 3.19 -0.10
CA ARG A 212 -12.66 3.95 1.11
C ARG A 212 -13.34 5.28 0.77
N ILE A 213 -14.30 5.70 1.58
CA ILE A 213 -14.89 7.04 1.59
C ILE A 213 -14.10 7.87 2.59
N ASP A 214 -13.46 8.95 2.15
CA ASP A 214 -12.70 9.86 3.01
C ASP A 214 -13.51 11.09 3.38
N VAL A 215 -14.34 11.57 2.48
CA VAL A 215 -15.26 12.69 2.69
C VAL A 215 -16.63 12.38 2.09
N PRO A 216 -17.73 12.76 2.79
CA PRO A 216 -17.77 13.26 4.17
C PRO A 216 -17.39 12.19 5.20
N VAL A 217 -16.78 12.63 6.30
CA VAL A 217 -16.38 11.74 7.40
C VAL A 217 -17.62 11.12 8.07
N SER A 218 -17.56 9.86 8.44
CA SER A 218 -18.63 9.15 9.13
C SER A 218 -19.05 9.90 10.42
N GLY A 219 -20.36 10.06 10.64
CA GLY A 219 -20.93 10.80 11.76
C GLY A 219 -20.97 12.31 11.57
N SER A 220 -20.47 12.85 10.45
CA SER A 220 -20.52 14.29 10.17
C SER A 220 -21.92 14.78 9.79
N THR A 221 -22.11 16.10 9.86
CA THR A 221 -23.30 16.78 9.37
C THR A 221 -22.93 17.63 8.17
N VAL A 222 -23.67 17.49 7.09
CA VAL A 222 -23.52 18.26 5.85
C VAL A 222 -24.80 19.03 5.55
N ASN A 223 -24.69 20.12 4.77
CA ASN A 223 -25.86 20.87 4.32
C ASN A 223 -26.56 20.15 3.15
N SER A 224 -27.88 20.35 3.04
CA SER A 224 -28.62 19.89 1.85
C SER A 224 -28.18 20.63 0.58
N GLY A 225 -28.37 19.98 -0.58
CA GLY A 225 -27.95 20.46 -1.89
C GLY A 225 -26.75 19.66 -2.41
N SER A 226 -25.94 20.25 -3.28
CA SER A 226 -24.79 19.56 -3.89
C SER A 226 -23.69 19.30 -2.87
N VAL A 227 -23.40 18.02 -2.62
CA VAL A 227 -22.33 17.51 -1.74
C VAL A 227 -21.40 16.65 -2.55
N ALA A 228 -20.11 17.01 -2.61
CA ALA A 228 -19.12 16.15 -3.20
C ALA A 228 -18.70 15.09 -2.18
N ILE A 229 -18.69 13.84 -2.63
CA ILE A 229 -18.20 12.67 -1.90
C ILE A 229 -16.90 12.22 -2.58
N GLY A 230 -15.91 11.83 -1.80
CA GLY A 230 -14.65 11.38 -2.37
C GLY A 230 -13.88 10.43 -1.46
N GLY A 231 -12.91 9.77 -2.07
CA GLY A 231 -12.03 8.84 -1.39
C GLY A 231 -11.04 8.18 -2.33
N VAL A 232 -10.55 7.02 -1.95
CA VAL A 232 -9.61 6.24 -2.75
C VAL A 232 -10.04 4.79 -2.90
N ALA A 233 -9.53 4.16 -3.97
CA ALA A 233 -9.59 2.73 -4.18
C ALA A 233 -8.22 2.22 -4.62
N TRP A 234 -7.88 0.97 -4.30
CA TRP A 234 -6.59 0.38 -4.64
C TRP A 234 -6.69 -1.12 -4.88
N SER A 235 -5.90 -1.58 -5.82
CA SER A 235 -5.58 -2.98 -6.12
C SER A 235 -4.20 -3.00 -6.77
N PRO A 236 -3.11 -2.76 -6.00
CA PRO A 236 -1.78 -2.56 -6.57
C PRO A 236 -1.35 -3.73 -7.43
N THR A 237 -0.74 -3.42 -8.58
CA THR A 237 -0.34 -4.29 -9.70
C THR A 237 -1.48 -4.79 -10.61
N ILE A 238 -2.73 -4.75 -10.15
CA ILE A 238 -3.90 -5.11 -10.96
C ILE A 238 -4.56 -3.85 -11.54
N GLY A 239 -4.69 -2.81 -10.69
CA GLY A 239 -5.38 -1.57 -11.02
C GLY A 239 -6.89 -1.65 -10.78
N ILE A 240 -7.52 -0.47 -10.69
CA ILE A 240 -8.97 -0.31 -10.51
C ILE A 240 -9.61 -0.02 -11.86
N GLU A 241 -10.63 -0.79 -12.22
CA GLU A 241 -11.47 -0.59 -13.40
C GLU A 241 -12.65 0.34 -13.11
N GLN A 242 -13.30 0.13 -11.94
CA GLN A 242 -14.51 0.84 -11.57
C GLN A 242 -14.62 1.00 -10.07
N VAL A 243 -15.20 2.12 -9.64
CA VAL A 243 -15.69 2.32 -8.27
C VAL A 243 -17.16 2.70 -8.35
N GLU A 244 -17.96 2.17 -7.41
CA GLU A 244 -19.38 2.44 -7.31
C GLU A 244 -19.73 2.84 -5.88
N ILE A 245 -20.72 3.72 -5.73
CA ILE A 245 -21.26 4.16 -4.46
C ILE A 245 -22.73 3.78 -4.35
N SER A 246 -23.16 3.41 -3.14
CA SER A 246 -24.58 3.28 -2.78
C SER A 246 -24.89 4.28 -1.68
N ILE A 247 -25.97 5.06 -1.84
CA ILE A 247 -26.43 6.06 -0.89
C ILE A 247 -27.90 5.77 -0.58
N GLU A 248 -28.18 5.34 0.65
CA GLU A 248 -29.51 4.89 1.05
C GLU A 248 -29.99 5.62 2.33
N ASP A 249 -31.30 5.88 2.43
CA ASP A 249 -31.90 6.40 3.67
C ASP A 249 -31.65 5.41 4.83
N ALA A 250 -31.09 5.89 5.93
CA ALA A 250 -30.73 5.05 7.08
C ALA A 250 -31.93 4.32 7.70
N ASN A 251 -33.15 4.86 7.59
CA ASN A 251 -34.35 4.19 8.08
C ASN A 251 -34.72 3.00 7.18
N VAL A 252 -34.50 3.11 5.88
CA VAL A 252 -34.72 2.01 4.91
C VAL A 252 -33.72 0.90 5.17
N VAL A 253 -32.41 1.26 5.33
CA VAL A 253 -31.37 0.28 5.63
C VAL A 253 -31.61 -0.47 6.93
N ARG A 254 -32.05 0.24 7.99
CA ARG A 254 -32.38 -0.37 9.28
C ARG A 254 -33.61 -1.28 9.23
N ALA A 255 -34.55 -1.05 8.32
CA ALA A 255 -35.75 -1.86 8.14
C ALA A 255 -35.49 -3.10 7.28
N ASN A 256 -34.52 -3.05 6.38
CA ASN A 256 -34.15 -4.13 5.47
C ASN A 256 -32.82 -4.70 5.93
N GLU A 257 -32.80 -5.87 6.55
CA GLU A 257 -31.57 -6.53 7.04
C GLU A 257 -30.58 -6.94 5.92
N ALA A 258 -30.93 -6.76 4.65
CA ALA A 258 -30.12 -7.12 3.49
C ALA A 258 -29.73 -5.87 2.67
N PHE A 259 -28.51 -5.90 2.11
CA PHE A 259 -28.08 -4.91 1.13
C PHE A 259 -28.94 -5.01 -0.13
N SER A 260 -29.37 -3.85 -0.67
CA SER A 260 -29.93 -3.82 -2.00
C SER A 260 -28.80 -3.73 -3.03
N GLU A 261 -28.75 -4.69 -3.94
CA GLU A 261 -27.83 -4.63 -5.10
C GLU A 261 -28.32 -3.64 -6.17
N ASP A 262 -29.50 -3.03 -5.99
CA ASP A 262 -30.18 -2.21 -7.00
C ASP A 262 -29.76 -0.71 -6.98
N PHE A 263 -28.94 -0.28 -5.99
CA PHE A 263 -28.65 1.15 -5.76
C PHE A 263 -27.18 1.54 -5.92
N TRP A 264 -26.44 0.85 -6.76
CA TRP A 264 -25.05 1.18 -7.05
C TRP A 264 -24.95 2.12 -8.25
N GLU A 265 -24.25 3.23 -8.04
CA GLU A 265 -23.96 4.22 -9.08
C GLU A 265 -22.45 4.32 -9.31
N PRO A 266 -22.00 4.32 -10.58
CA PRO A 266 -20.59 4.51 -10.89
C PRO A 266 -20.14 5.91 -10.51
N VAL A 267 -18.91 6.04 -10.04
CA VAL A 267 -18.29 7.31 -9.69
C VAL A 267 -17.22 7.71 -10.71
N GLN A 268 -16.78 8.96 -10.68
CA GLN A 268 -15.68 9.44 -11.49
C GLN A 268 -14.35 9.02 -10.84
N LEU A 269 -13.43 8.48 -11.64
CA LEU A 269 -12.06 8.14 -11.23
C LEU A 269 -11.08 9.20 -11.73
N ALA A 270 -10.09 9.54 -10.90
CA ALA A 270 -8.95 10.33 -11.33
C ALA A 270 -8.03 9.50 -12.25
N ASN A 271 -7.25 10.19 -13.07
CA ASN A 271 -6.24 9.53 -13.88
C ASN A 271 -5.07 9.08 -13.01
N THR A 272 -4.55 7.89 -13.29
CA THR A 272 -3.32 7.36 -12.71
C THR A 272 -2.37 6.92 -13.81
N GLU A 273 -1.07 7.06 -13.61
CA GLU A 273 -0.07 6.63 -14.59
C GLU A 273 0.34 5.16 -14.40
N SER A 274 -0.04 4.55 -13.27
CA SER A 274 0.36 3.20 -12.89
C SER A 274 -0.75 2.45 -12.18
N ASP A 275 -0.80 1.13 -12.37
CA ASP A 275 -1.68 0.22 -11.63
C ASP A 275 -1.12 -0.16 -10.24
N GLU A 276 0.03 0.40 -9.85
CA GLU A 276 0.65 0.15 -8.56
C GLU A 276 0.27 1.18 -7.48
N THR A 277 -0.54 2.18 -7.88
CA THR A 277 -1.00 3.26 -7.02
C THR A 277 -2.49 3.17 -6.73
N TRP A 278 -2.92 3.83 -5.66
CA TRP A 278 -4.33 4.05 -5.47
C TRP A 278 -4.90 5.05 -6.49
N VAL A 279 -6.21 5.04 -6.67
CA VAL A 279 -6.93 6.01 -7.49
C VAL A 279 -7.89 6.80 -6.62
N GLN A 280 -7.86 8.13 -6.72
CA GLN A 280 -8.88 8.99 -6.13
C GLN A 280 -10.18 8.83 -6.92
N TRP A 281 -11.31 8.96 -6.24
CA TRP A 281 -12.63 8.94 -6.86
C TRP A 281 -13.53 10.04 -6.30
N ARG A 282 -14.53 10.46 -7.11
CA ARG A 282 -15.50 11.51 -6.81
C ARG A 282 -16.92 11.12 -7.22
N HIS A 283 -17.90 11.49 -6.41
CA HIS A 283 -19.32 11.47 -6.72
C HIS A 283 -19.96 12.77 -6.26
N ASP A 284 -20.77 13.40 -7.10
CA ASP A 284 -21.55 14.60 -6.75
C ASP A 284 -22.98 14.17 -6.42
N TRP A 285 -23.35 14.35 -5.16
CA TRP A 285 -24.64 13.93 -4.60
C TRP A 285 -25.55 15.11 -4.33
N ASP A 286 -26.83 15.06 -4.79
CA ASP A 286 -27.86 16.02 -4.42
C ASP A 286 -28.51 15.62 -3.09
N ALA A 287 -27.93 16.09 -2.00
CA ALA A 287 -28.24 15.69 -0.64
C ALA A 287 -29.54 16.31 -0.16
N THR A 288 -30.47 15.50 0.33
CA THR A 288 -31.72 15.93 0.96
C THR A 288 -31.68 15.70 2.47
N PRO A 289 -32.42 16.53 3.27
CA PRO A 289 -32.40 16.38 4.73
C PRO A 289 -32.78 14.97 5.19
N GLY A 290 -31.97 14.40 6.09
CA GLY A 290 -32.17 13.05 6.59
C GLY A 290 -30.88 12.45 7.16
N GLU A 291 -30.91 11.16 7.47
CA GLU A 291 -29.73 10.36 7.82
C GLU A 291 -29.49 9.34 6.72
N TRP A 292 -28.27 9.30 6.21
CA TRP A 292 -27.92 8.55 5.02
C TRP A 292 -26.77 7.60 5.29
N VAL A 293 -26.86 6.38 4.77
CA VAL A 293 -25.81 5.35 4.77
C VAL A 293 -25.18 5.33 3.40
N MET A 294 -23.87 5.53 3.37
CA MET A 294 -23.06 5.48 2.15
C MET A 294 -22.16 4.27 2.18
N ARG A 295 -22.09 3.52 1.09
CA ARG A 295 -21.18 2.39 0.90
C ARG A 295 -20.43 2.55 -0.40
N VAL A 296 -19.18 2.10 -0.42
CA VAL A 296 -18.34 2.12 -1.63
C VAL A 296 -17.81 0.71 -1.90
N ARG A 297 -17.74 0.35 -3.18
CA ARG A 297 -17.07 -0.87 -3.66
C ARG A 297 -16.22 -0.59 -4.89
N ALA A 298 -15.12 -1.32 -5.04
CA ALA A 298 -14.27 -1.28 -6.21
C ALA A 298 -14.33 -2.60 -6.97
N THR A 299 -14.20 -2.49 -8.29
CA THR A 299 -13.94 -3.60 -9.21
C THR A 299 -12.56 -3.38 -9.81
N ASP A 300 -11.70 -4.37 -9.75
CA ASP A 300 -10.37 -4.30 -10.34
C ASP A 300 -10.35 -4.71 -11.83
N LYS A 301 -9.22 -4.52 -12.49
CA LYS A 301 -9.08 -4.81 -13.94
C LYS A 301 -9.16 -6.30 -14.31
N THR A 302 -9.21 -7.21 -13.33
CA THR A 302 -9.54 -8.62 -13.59
C THR A 302 -11.05 -8.87 -13.64
N GLY A 303 -11.86 -7.87 -13.23
CA GLY A 303 -13.31 -7.98 -13.09
C GLY A 303 -13.75 -8.49 -11.72
N PHE A 304 -12.81 -8.64 -10.76
CA PHE A 304 -13.17 -8.97 -9.39
C PHE A 304 -13.75 -7.74 -8.68
N THR A 305 -14.96 -7.86 -8.16
CA THR A 305 -15.60 -6.83 -7.31
C THR A 305 -15.46 -7.21 -5.84
N GLN A 306 -15.19 -6.22 -4.98
CA GLN A 306 -15.11 -6.43 -3.54
C GLN A 306 -16.30 -7.23 -3.00
N SER A 307 -16.03 -8.08 -2.02
CA SER A 307 -17.07 -8.83 -1.30
C SER A 307 -17.90 -7.91 -0.40
N PRO A 308 -19.23 -8.08 -0.32
CA PRO A 308 -20.06 -7.35 0.65
C PRO A 308 -19.87 -7.87 2.09
N PHE A 309 -19.29 -9.05 2.26
CA PHE A 309 -19.18 -9.70 3.57
C PHE A 309 -17.95 -9.19 4.32
N PRO A 310 -18.13 -8.60 5.53
CA PRO A 310 -17.00 -8.14 6.31
C PRO A 310 -16.16 -9.31 6.83
N VAL A 311 -14.85 -9.24 6.58
CA VAL A 311 -13.84 -10.16 7.11
C VAL A 311 -12.81 -9.34 7.87
N ALA A 312 -12.42 -9.82 9.05
CA ALA A 312 -11.37 -9.19 9.85
C ALA A 312 -10.00 -9.28 9.16
N PRO A 313 -9.04 -8.39 9.47
CA PRO A 313 -7.72 -8.37 8.83
C PRO A 313 -6.93 -9.68 8.93
N ALA A 314 -7.01 -10.39 10.05
CA ALA A 314 -6.29 -11.65 10.21
C ALA A 314 -7.07 -12.82 9.56
N PRO A 315 -6.38 -13.74 8.83
CA PRO A 315 -4.93 -13.87 8.71
C PRO A 315 -4.30 -13.21 7.46
N ASP A 316 -5.08 -12.69 6.51
CA ASP A 316 -4.60 -12.33 5.16
C ASP A 316 -5.19 -11.04 4.58
N GLY A 317 -5.72 -10.16 5.42
CA GLY A 317 -6.28 -8.87 5.05
C GLY A 317 -7.81 -8.81 5.13
N ALA A 318 -8.34 -7.63 5.48
CA ALA A 318 -9.77 -7.38 5.62
C ALA A 318 -10.52 -7.46 4.29
N GLU A 319 -11.81 -7.78 4.35
CA GLU A 319 -12.75 -7.68 3.23
C GLU A 319 -14.04 -7.01 3.68
N GLY A 320 -14.80 -6.47 2.73
CA GLY A 320 -16.06 -5.80 2.98
C GLY A 320 -16.14 -4.43 2.32
N TYR A 321 -17.33 -3.84 2.31
CA TYR A 321 -17.57 -2.49 1.82
C TYR A 321 -17.32 -1.47 2.94
N HIS A 322 -16.55 -0.42 2.68
CA HIS A 322 -16.49 0.69 3.61
C HIS A 322 -17.84 1.40 3.67
N THR A 323 -18.34 1.59 4.89
CA THR A 323 -19.65 2.16 5.17
C THR A 323 -19.50 3.40 6.05
N THR A 324 -20.09 4.50 5.65
CA THR A 324 -20.19 5.73 6.43
C THR A 324 -21.65 6.13 6.64
N VAL A 325 -21.91 6.89 7.70
CA VAL A 325 -23.23 7.44 7.99
C VAL A 325 -23.11 8.95 8.14
N VAL A 326 -23.93 9.69 7.44
CA VAL A 326 -23.95 11.17 7.49
C VAL A 326 -25.34 11.69 7.74
N ARG A 327 -25.41 12.87 8.39
CA ARG A 327 -26.65 13.61 8.61
C ARG A 327 -26.69 14.80 7.67
N VAL A 328 -27.81 14.97 6.95
CA VAL A 328 -28.07 16.13 6.09
C VAL A 328 -29.09 17.05 6.78
N VAL A 329 -28.80 18.36 6.82
CA VAL A 329 -29.65 19.39 7.43
C VAL A 329 -30.06 20.46 6.43
#